data_62f4fad0f36a1fb3c24d19f9d7dd37fd
#
_entry.id   62f4fad0f36a1fb3c24d19f9d7dd37fd
#
_cell.length_a   1.000
_cell.length_b   1.000
_cell.length_c   1.000
_cell.angle_alpha   90.00
_cell.angle_beta   90.00
_cell.angle_gamma   90.00
#
_symmetry.space_group_name_H-M   'P 1'
#
loop_
_entity.id
_entity.type
_entity.pdbx_description
1 polymer ?
#
loop_
_entity_poly.entity_id
_entity_poly.type
_entity_poly.pdbx_seq_one_letter_code
_entity_poly.pdbx_strand_id
1 'polypeptide(L)'
;MVTADYNYISANTTAESLFDFIAGLILEVADSDKEYLLGHTFSFPSMQTDLNNARLITWTKEFATTGVEGEVVNDLLKVALERRGASNIKPVAVINDTVATLLAAAYKRDRTDIGSICGTGHNTAYLESYQGLAKPRMILNLESGNFDKLFTNPYDKMIDERSEKPGEQRMEKMVSGKYLGVLFYLAICDALELEDKAVEFDGADLSVILSDQSQNLKAVRQLMQDKMTIELEEEMAVWVKAIAESVVIRSARLVATSYIAIIWHIDGDEAINEHTVAIDGSLFEKMPLYKESMQQAMYEMIGEDAQKVHLMLENSGSGVGAAIAAAI
;
A
#
# COMPACT_ATOMS: atom_id res chain seq x y z
N MET A 1 0.74 8.15 22.29
CA MET A 1 0.41 7.08 21.35
C MET A 1 1.33 5.92 21.69
N VAL A 2 0.79 4.76 22.07
CA VAL A 2 1.59 3.54 22.28
C VAL A 2 1.56 2.81 20.95
N THR A 3 2.71 2.66 20.31
CA THR A 3 2.87 1.86 19.10
C THR A 3 3.70 0.63 19.47
N ALA A 4 3.23 -0.54 19.09
CA ALA A 4 3.97 -1.78 19.23
C ALA A 4 3.87 -2.52 17.89
N ASP A 5 5.02 -2.85 17.33
CA ASP A 5 5.10 -3.67 16.13
C ASP A 5 5.19 -5.14 16.55
N TYR A 6 4.11 -5.88 16.29
CA TYR A 6 4.08 -7.31 16.53
C TYR A 6 3.97 -8.06 15.20
N ASN A 7 5.01 -8.77 14.85
CA ASN A 7 4.99 -9.71 13.73
C ASN A 7 4.55 -11.09 14.25
N TYR A 8 3.23 -11.27 14.41
CA TYR A 8 2.67 -12.56 14.77
C TYR A 8 1.90 -13.16 13.60
N ILE A 9 2.58 -13.99 12.83
CA ILE A 9 1.95 -14.79 11.77
C ILE A 9 2.39 -16.24 11.97
N SER A 10 1.42 -17.10 12.30
CA SER A 10 1.63 -18.54 12.25
C SER A 10 0.62 -19.13 11.26
N ALA A 11 1.10 -19.91 10.29
CA ALA A 11 0.26 -20.63 9.33
C ALA A 11 -0.78 -21.54 9.99
N ASN A 12 -0.61 -21.88 11.27
CA ASN A 12 -1.49 -22.73 12.06
C ASN A 12 -2.31 -21.96 13.12
N THR A 13 -2.42 -20.66 13.01
CA THR A 13 -3.21 -19.83 13.92
C THR A 13 -4.70 -20.00 13.65
N THR A 14 -5.51 -20.00 14.73
CA THR A 14 -6.98 -20.01 14.64
C THR A 14 -7.53 -18.59 14.85
N ALA A 15 -8.77 -18.35 14.41
CA ALA A 15 -9.48 -17.09 14.67
C ALA A 15 -9.46 -16.74 16.16
N GLU A 16 -9.75 -17.71 17.03
CA GLU A 16 -9.73 -17.50 18.48
C GLU A 16 -8.36 -17.02 18.98
N SER A 17 -7.29 -17.69 18.58
CA SER A 17 -5.93 -17.34 18.99
C SER A 17 -5.51 -15.95 18.49
N LEU A 18 -5.83 -15.64 17.23
CA LEU A 18 -5.50 -14.33 16.63
C LEU A 18 -6.26 -13.20 17.34
N PHE A 19 -7.58 -13.33 17.49
CA PHE A 19 -8.39 -12.26 18.07
C PHE A 19 -8.20 -12.15 19.58
N ASP A 20 -7.89 -13.22 20.29
CA ASP A 20 -7.47 -13.16 21.71
C ASP A 20 -6.13 -12.44 21.89
N PHE A 21 -5.18 -12.65 20.97
CA PHE A 21 -3.93 -11.91 20.96
C PHE A 21 -4.18 -10.40 20.75
N ILE A 22 -4.99 -10.03 19.75
CA ILE A 22 -5.36 -8.64 19.47
C ILE A 22 -6.08 -8.01 20.69
N ALA A 23 -7.05 -8.73 21.27
CA ALA A 23 -7.75 -8.27 22.46
C ALA A 23 -6.79 -8.07 23.65
N GLY A 24 -5.77 -8.92 23.79
CA GLY A 24 -4.71 -8.75 24.79
C GLY A 24 -3.96 -7.43 24.65
N LEU A 25 -3.54 -7.10 23.43
CA LEU A 25 -2.84 -5.83 23.15
C LEU A 25 -3.71 -4.61 23.41
N ILE A 26 -5.01 -4.67 23.08
CA ILE A 26 -5.96 -3.60 23.38
C ILE A 26 -6.06 -3.36 24.89
N LEU A 27 -6.11 -4.43 25.68
CA LEU A 27 -6.20 -4.36 27.14
C LEU A 27 -4.94 -3.82 27.82
N GLU A 28 -3.78 -3.90 27.18
CA GLU A 28 -2.55 -3.28 27.72
C GLU A 28 -2.63 -1.74 27.75
N VAL A 29 -3.48 -1.14 26.90
CA VAL A 29 -3.61 0.32 26.77
C VAL A 29 -4.97 0.87 27.18
N ALA A 30 -5.98 0.03 27.29
CA ALA A 30 -7.34 0.44 27.66
C ALA A 30 -7.55 0.45 29.19
N ASP A 31 -8.20 1.50 29.67
CA ASP A 31 -8.60 1.66 31.06
C ASP A 31 -9.87 0.84 31.34
N SER A 32 -9.90 0.02 32.37
CA SER A 32 -11.05 -0.83 32.70
C SER A 32 -12.29 -0.04 33.10
N ASP A 33 -12.10 1.19 33.56
CA ASP A 33 -13.16 2.05 34.10
C ASP A 33 -13.78 3.00 33.07
N LYS A 34 -13.32 2.91 31.80
CA LYS A 34 -13.79 3.76 30.71
C LYS A 34 -14.45 2.96 29.59
N GLU A 35 -15.50 3.52 29.02
CA GLU A 35 -16.11 3.00 27.80
C GLU A 35 -15.29 3.45 26.57
N TYR A 36 -15.06 2.54 25.60
CA TYR A 36 -14.36 2.83 24.37
C TYR A 36 -15.18 2.40 23.15
N LEU A 37 -15.21 3.26 22.14
CA LEU A 37 -15.58 2.90 20.78
C LEU A 37 -14.30 2.58 20.02
N LEU A 38 -14.20 1.36 19.51
CA LEU A 38 -13.00 0.87 18.83
C LEU A 38 -13.21 0.86 17.32
N GLY A 39 -12.36 1.59 16.60
CA GLY A 39 -12.16 1.44 15.17
C GLY A 39 -10.82 0.76 14.90
N HIS A 40 -10.79 -0.10 13.91
CA HIS A 40 -9.53 -0.71 13.48
C HIS A 40 -9.44 -0.84 11.98
N THR A 41 -8.22 -0.96 11.46
CA THR A 41 -7.96 -1.23 10.05
C THR A 41 -7.80 -2.72 9.82
N PHE A 42 -8.39 -3.19 8.72
CA PHE A 42 -8.31 -4.58 8.29
C PHE A 42 -8.14 -4.62 6.76
N SER A 43 -6.89 -4.70 6.31
CA SER A 43 -6.49 -4.54 4.91
C SER A 43 -6.41 -5.87 4.18
N PHE A 44 -7.53 -6.58 4.15
CA PHE A 44 -7.73 -7.82 3.40
C PHE A 44 -9.01 -7.73 2.58
N PRO A 45 -9.12 -8.46 1.46
CA PRO A 45 -10.32 -8.51 0.64
C PRO A 45 -11.54 -8.87 1.48
N SER A 46 -12.48 -7.94 1.60
CA SER A 46 -13.65 -8.09 2.46
C SER A 46 -14.91 -7.60 1.77
N MET A 47 -16.03 -8.28 2.01
CA MET A 47 -17.34 -7.81 1.65
C MET A 47 -17.89 -6.96 2.79
N GLN A 48 -18.19 -5.69 2.51
CA GLN A 48 -18.66 -4.74 3.52
C GLN A 48 -19.82 -3.92 2.97
N THR A 49 -20.90 -3.83 3.74
CA THR A 49 -22.10 -3.04 3.41
C THR A 49 -22.37 -1.96 4.45
N ASP A 50 -21.70 -2.01 5.59
CA ASP A 50 -21.79 -1.04 6.68
C ASP A 50 -20.44 -0.94 7.39
N LEU A 51 -20.26 0.09 8.20
CA LEU A 51 -18.99 0.43 8.84
C LEU A 51 -18.44 -0.68 9.78
N ASN A 52 -19.32 -1.52 10.32
CA ASN A 52 -18.97 -2.52 11.34
C ASN A 52 -19.02 -3.98 10.85
N ASN A 53 -19.37 -4.26 9.59
CA ASN A 53 -19.72 -5.61 9.14
C ASN A 53 -18.80 -6.20 8.06
N ALA A 54 -17.53 -5.77 8.01
CA ALA A 54 -16.58 -6.35 7.07
C ALA A 54 -16.42 -7.86 7.28
N ARG A 55 -16.76 -8.62 6.24
CA ARG A 55 -16.63 -10.08 6.19
C ARG A 55 -15.45 -10.44 5.32
N LEU A 56 -14.46 -11.13 5.89
CA LEU A 56 -13.28 -11.57 5.14
C LEU A 56 -13.69 -12.53 4.02
N ILE A 57 -13.25 -12.22 2.78
CA ILE A 57 -13.47 -13.10 1.62
C ILE A 57 -12.36 -14.16 1.58
N THR A 58 -11.10 -13.74 1.59
CA THR A 58 -9.94 -14.62 1.55
C THR A 58 -8.72 -13.93 2.14
N TRP A 59 -7.83 -14.71 2.72
CA TRP A 59 -6.54 -14.22 3.16
C TRP A 59 -5.60 -13.93 1.99
N THR A 60 -4.77 -12.93 2.17
CA THR A 60 -3.67 -12.54 1.29
C THR A 60 -2.42 -12.29 2.13
N LYS A 61 -1.29 -11.93 1.50
CA LYS A 61 -0.06 -11.53 2.19
C LYS A 61 0.48 -12.63 3.15
N GLU A 62 0.38 -13.91 2.74
CA GLU A 62 0.88 -15.08 3.50
C GLU A 62 0.13 -15.37 4.82
N PHE A 63 -1.00 -14.73 5.06
CA PHE A 63 -1.88 -15.10 6.16
C PHE A 63 -2.66 -16.38 5.83
N ALA A 64 -2.81 -17.24 6.84
CA ALA A 64 -3.54 -18.52 6.70
C ALA A 64 -4.30 -18.91 7.98
N THR A 65 -4.78 -17.92 8.73
CA THR A 65 -5.52 -18.14 9.97
C THR A 65 -6.86 -18.80 9.70
N THR A 66 -7.12 -19.97 10.30
CA THR A 66 -8.36 -20.71 10.10
C THR A 66 -9.53 -20.10 10.87
N GLY A 67 -10.76 -20.20 10.32
CA GLY A 67 -11.98 -19.76 10.98
C GLY A 67 -12.26 -18.27 10.95
N VAL A 68 -11.60 -17.50 10.04
CA VAL A 68 -11.86 -16.07 9.84
C VAL A 68 -12.53 -15.82 8.49
N GLU A 69 -12.15 -16.58 7.46
CA GLU A 69 -12.78 -16.45 6.14
C GLU A 69 -14.29 -16.73 6.21
N GLY A 70 -15.06 -15.84 5.64
CA GLY A 70 -16.52 -15.89 5.71
C GLY A 70 -17.14 -15.31 7.00
N GLU A 71 -16.35 -14.91 7.99
CA GLU A 71 -16.82 -14.33 9.25
C GLU A 71 -16.73 -12.80 9.26
N VAL A 72 -17.57 -12.16 10.08
CA VAL A 72 -17.51 -10.72 10.33
C VAL A 72 -16.39 -10.43 11.33
N VAL A 73 -15.40 -9.66 10.92
CA VAL A 73 -14.17 -9.40 11.68
C VAL A 73 -14.46 -8.75 13.04
N ASN A 74 -15.38 -7.78 13.07
CA ASN A 74 -15.77 -7.12 14.34
C ASN A 74 -16.45 -8.08 15.32
N ASP A 75 -17.21 -9.06 14.84
CA ASP A 75 -17.85 -10.02 15.72
C ASP A 75 -16.82 -10.96 16.38
N LEU A 76 -15.80 -11.37 15.62
CA LEU A 76 -14.69 -12.17 16.17
C LEU A 76 -13.91 -11.38 17.24
N LEU A 77 -13.63 -10.11 16.99
CA LEU A 77 -12.95 -9.25 17.96
C LEU A 77 -13.80 -9.01 19.20
N LYS A 78 -15.09 -8.77 19.02
CA LYS A 78 -16.03 -8.58 20.13
C LYS A 78 -16.08 -9.81 21.04
N VAL A 79 -16.20 -11.01 20.47
CA VAL A 79 -16.18 -12.27 21.23
C VAL A 79 -14.87 -12.44 22.01
N ALA A 80 -13.74 -12.09 21.42
CA ALA A 80 -12.44 -12.16 22.09
C ALA A 80 -12.33 -11.18 23.27
N LEU A 81 -12.81 -9.94 23.09
CA LEU A 81 -12.87 -8.95 24.17
C LEU A 81 -13.79 -9.41 25.31
N GLU A 82 -14.97 -9.95 25.00
CA GLU A 82 -15.91 -10.49 25.99
C GLU A 82 -15.29 -11.65 26.80
N ARG A 83 -14.57 -12.58 26.14
CA ARG A 83 -13.85 -13.67 26.84
C ARG A 83 -12.81 -13.15 27.83
N ARG A 84 -12.23 -12.00 27.55
CA ARG A 84 -11.25 -11.33 28.43
C ARG A 84 -11.86 -10.36 29.43
N GLY A 85 -13.19 -10.30 29.52
CA GLY A 85 -13.91 -9.44 30.47
C GLY A 85 -13.93 -7.96 30.09
N ALA A 86 -13.66 -7.61 28.84
CA ALA A 86 -13.55 -6.24 28.34
C ALA A 86 -14.83 -5.77 27.61
N SER A 87 -16.00 -5.93 28.23
CA SER A 87 -17.28 -5.50 27.65
C SER A 87 -17.44 -3.97 27.51
N ASN A 88 -16.55 -3.21 28.15
CA ASN A 88 -16.44 -1.76 28.03
C ASN A 88 -15.81 -1.29 26.70
N ILE A 89 -15.27 -2.21 25.88
CA ILE A 89 -14.66 -1.90 24.57
C ILE A 89 -15.56 -2.43 23.47
N LYS A 90 -16.07 -1.54 22.62
CA LYS A 90 -17.05 -1.87 21.58
C LYS A 90 -16.44 -1.67 20.20
N PRO A 91 -16.11 -2.74 19.43
CA PRO A 91 -15.73 -2.62 18.03
C PRO A 91 -16.91 -2.09 17.21
N VAL A 92 -16.81 -0.86 16.72
CA VAL A 92 -17.89 -0.17 15.98
C VAL A 92 -17.53 0.13 14.55
N ALA A 93 -16.24 0.14 14.21
CA ALA A 93 -15.76 0.41 12.86
C ALA A 93 -14.62 -0.53 12.47
N VAL A 94 -14.69 -1.04 11.25
CA VAL A 94 -13.60 -1.73 10.57
C VAL A 94 -13.47 -1.17 9.17
N ILE A 95 -12.29 -0.70 8.79
CA ILE A 95 -12.03 -0.06 7.50
C ILE A 95 -10.71 -0.54 6.90
N ASN A 96 -10.59 -0.41 5.58
CA ASN A 96 -9.33 -0.65 4.88
C ASN A 96 -8.31 0.46 5.21
N ASP A 97 -7.00 0.17 5.17
CA ASP A 97 -5.92 1.12 5.44
C ASP A 97 -5.94 2.33 4.48
N THR A 98 -6.27 2.10 3.22
CA THR A 98 -6.39 3.16 2.21
C THR A 98 -7.55 4.11 2.53
N VAL A 99 -8.69 3.55 2.96
CA VAL A 99 -9.85 4.33 3.44
C VAL A 99 -9.49 5.11 4.69
N ALA A 100 -8.76 4.49 5.60
CA ALA A 100 -8.30 5.14 6.84
C ALA A 100 -7.35 6.32 6.53
N THR A 101 -6.41 6.14 5.60
CA THR A 101 -5.51 7.20 5.13
C THR A 101 -6.29 8.38 4.57
N LEU A 102 -7.30 8.12 3.74
CA LEU A 102 -8.19 9.15 3.21
C LEU A 102 -8.94 9.89 4.32
N LEU A 103 -9.55 9.18 5.26
CA LEU A 103 -10.30 9.79 6.37
C LEU A 103 -9.41 10.63 7.28
N ALA A 104 -8.22 10.14 7.63
CA ALA A 104 -7.27 10.85 8.48
C ALA A 104 -6.83 12.19 7.84
N ALA A 105 -6.59 12.18 6.55
CA ALA A 105 -6.18 13.37 5.80
C ALA A 105 -7.35 14.33 5.57
N ALA A 106 -8.53 13.82 5.21
CA ALA A 106 -9.74 14.63 4.98
C ALA A 106 -10.22 15.33 6.27
N TYR A 107 -9.98 14.74 7.43
CA TYR A 107 -10.26 15.38 8.73
C TYR A 107 -9.37 16.62 8.99
N LYS A 108 -8.14 16.59 8.45
CA LYS A 108 -7.14 17.66 8.65
C LYS A 108 -7.18 18.73 7.54
N ARG A 109 -7.64 18.36 6.36
CA ARG A 109 -7.53 19.21 5.16
C ARG A 109 -8.74 19.04 4.25
N ASP A 110 -9.33 20.17 3.88
CA ASP A 110 -10.38 20.21 2.86
C ASP A 110 -9.85 19.74 1.49
N ARG A 111 -10.74 19.26 0.64
CA ARG A 111 -10.46 18.76 -0.72
C ARG A 111 -9.46 17.61 -0.75
N THR A 112 -9.47 16.76 0.25
CA THR A 112 -8.79 15.46 0.22
C THR A 112 -9.77 14.43 -0.32
N ASP A 113 -9.58 14.02 -1.56
CA ASP A 113 -10.53 13.18 -2.30
C ASP A 113 -10.00 11.78 -2.54
N ILE A 114 -8.69 11.59 -2.47
CA ILE A 114 -8.01 10.33 -2.76
C ILE A 114 -7.10 9.95 -1.58
N GLY A 115 -7.20 8.70 -1.15
CA GLY A 115 -6.27 8.05 -0.24
C GLY A 115 -5.55 6.91 -0.95
N SER A 116 -4.26 6.75 -0.71
CA SER A 116 -3.48 5.70 -1.34
C SER A 116 -2.44 5.11 -0.41
N ILE A 117 -2.17 3.83 -0.60
CA ILE A 117 -1.02 3.13 -0.02
C ILE A 117 0.04 2.97 -1.11
N CYS A 118 1.23 3.50 -0.86
CA CYS A 118 2.42 3.33 -1.68
C CYS A 118 3.58 2.84 -0.81
N GLY A 119 3.56 1.58 -0.47
CA GLY A 119 4.52 0.92 0.43
C GLY A 119 4.87 -0.47 -0.06
N THR A 120 4.85 -1.45 0.84
CA THR A 120 5.02 -2.87 0.51
C THR A 120 3.96 -3.34 -0.49
N GLY A 121 2.71 -2.88 -0.35
CA GLY A 121 1.62 -3.06 -1.30
C GLY A 121 1.21 -1.75 -1.97
N HIS A 122 0.20 -1.82 -2.83
CA HIS A 122 -0.43 -0.67 -3.47
C HIS A 122 -1.94 -0.81 -3.51
N ASN A 123 -2.63 0.23 -3.04
CA ASN A 123 -4.07 0.36 -3.15
C ASN A 123 -4.49 1.82 -3.19
N THR A 124 -5.71 2.10 -3.65
CA THR A 124 -6.28 3.45 -3.73
C THR A 124 -7.74 3.43 -3.34
N ALA A 125 -8.17 4.45 -2.59
CA ALA A 125 -9.57 4.74 -2.31
C ALA A 125 -9.87 6.20 -2.66
N TYR A 126 -11.12 6.50 -2.99
CA TYR A 126 -11.52 7.88 -3.27
C TYR A 126 -12.94 8.17 -2.80
N LEU A 127 -13.25 9.45 -2.65
CA LEU A 127 -14.57 9.93 -2.28
C LEU A 127 -15.44 10.06 -3.53
N GLU A 128 -16.39 9.15 -3.68
CA GLU A 128 -17.37 9.16 -4.76
C GLU A 128 -18.59 10.02 -4.37
N SER A 129 -19.02 10.87 -5.30
CA SER A 129 -20.17 11.76 -5.13
C SER A 129 -21.25 11.61 -6.19
N TYR A 130 -21.22 10.53 -6.96
CA TYR A 130 -22.18 10.29 -8.04
C TYR A 130 -23.60 10.14 -7.52
N GLN A 131 -24.55 10.89 -8.11
CA GLN A 131 -25.94 10.96 -7.68
C GLN A 131 -26.74 9.66 -7.84
N GLY A 132 -26.21 8.69 -8.59
CA GLY A 132 -26.81 7.36 -8.81
C GLY A 132 -26.53 6.34 -7.71
N LEU A 133 -25.71 6.67 -6.72
CA LEU A 133 -25.40 5.78 -5.61
C LEU A 133 -26.50 5.72 -4.57
N ALA A 134 -26.57 4.62 -3.83
CA ALA A 134 -27.52 4.44 -2.72
C ALA A 134 -27.31 5.48 -1.59
N LYS A 135 -26.10 6.02 -1.47
CA LYS A 135 -25.71 7.12 -0.56
C LYS A 135 -25.12 8.26 -1.39
N PRO A 136 -25.45 9.53 -1.11
CA PRO A 136 -25.01 10.69 -1.92
C PRO A 136 -23.49 10.95 -1.92
N ARG A 137 -22.79 10.40 -0.95
CA ARG A 137 -21.31 10.44 -0.84
C ARG A 137 -20.84 9.16 -0.15
N MET A 138 -19.85 8.49 -0.71
CA MET A 138 -19.25 7.31 -0.09
C MET A 138 -17.79 7.18 -0.49
N ILE A 139 -16.99 6.58 0.38
CA ILE A 139 -15.62 6.22 0.03
C ILE A 139 -15.64 4.85 -0.65
N LEU A 140 -15.07 4.80 -1.86
CA LEU A 140 -14.88 3.57 -2.61
C LEU A 140 -13.43 3.10 -2.45
N ASN A 141 -13.25 1.91 -1.91
CA ASN A 141 -11.98 1.19 -1.95
C ASN A 141 -11.87 0.48 -3.29
N LEU A 142 -10.92 0.90 -4.13
CA LEU A 142 -10.84 0.42 -5.53
C LEU A 142 -10.19 -0.94 -5.67
N GLU A 143 -9.37 -1.36 -4.68
CA GLU A 143 -8.47 -2.51 -4.86
C GLU A 143 -7.64 -2.38 -6.15
N SER A 144 -7.07 -1.19 -6.34
CA SER A 144 -6.38 -0.78 -7.58
C SER A 144 -5.19 -1.67 -7.93
N GLY A 145 -4.59 -2.34 -6.93
CA GLY A 145 -3.56 -3.35 -7.17
C GLY A 145 -4.00 -4.48 -8.10
N ASN A 146 -5.31 -4.75 -8.16
CA ASN A 146 -5.90 -5.79 -9.02
C ASN A 146 -6.14 -5.35 -10.47
N PHE A 147 -5.88 -4.08 -10.82
CA PHE A 147 -6.07 -3.60 -12.19
C PHE A 147 -5.17 -4.36 -13.18
N ASP A 148 -5.78 -4.94 -14.23
CA ASP A 148 -5.13 -5.88 -15.16
C ASP A 148 -4.99 -5.37 -16.61
N LYS A 149 -5.49 -4.17 -16.92
CA LYS A 149 -5.45 -3.60 -18.28
C LYS A 149 -4.20 -2.74 -18.53
N LEU A 150 -3.04 -3.23 -18.05
CA LEU A 150 -1.75 -2.59 -18.24
C LEU A 150 -0.92 -3.31 -19.30
N PHE A 151 -0.07 -2.55 -19.99
CA PHE A 151 0.98 -3.14 -20.83
C PHE A 151 2.04 -3.77 -19.96
N THR A 152 2.29 -5.06 -20.16
CA THR A 152 3.28 -5.84 -19.41
C THR A 152 4.49 -6.11 -20.27
N ASN A 153 5.68 -6.06 -19.66
CA ASN A 153 6.93 -6.52 -20.26
C ASN A 153 7.23 -7.99 -19.88
N PRO A 154 8.30 -8.60 -20.38
CA PRO A 154 8.66 -9.97 -20.01
C PRO A 154 8.89 -10.17 -18.51
N TYR A 155 9.48 -9.20 -17.81
CA TYR A 155 9.75 -9.31 -16.37
C TYR A 155 8.49 -9.28 -15.54
N ASP A 156 7.49 -8.47 -15.91
CA ASP A 156 6.17 -8.47 -15.26
C ASP A 156 5.50 -9.84 -15.36
N LYS A 157 5.60 -10.48 -16.53
CA LYS A 157 5.06 -11.83 -16.75
C LYS A 157 5.78 -12.88 -15.91
N MET A 158 7.11 -12.81 -15.85
CA MET A 158 7.90 -13.71 -15.01
C MET A 158 7.55 -13.58 -13.53
N ILE A 159 7.37 -12.38 -13.02
CA ILE A 159 6.93 -12.16 -11.63
C ILE A 159 5.53 -12.72 -11.41
N ASP A 160 4.60 -12.44 -12.31
CA ASP A 160 3.23 -12.94 -12.19
C ASP A 160 3.20 -14.47 -12.16
N GLU A 161 3.89 -15.13 -13.09
CA GLU A 161 3.97 -16.59 -13.19
C GLU A 161 4.64 -17.25 -11.97
N ARG A 162 5.62 -16.58 -11.34
CA ARG A 162 6.35 -17.07 -10.16
C ARG A 162 5.67 -16.71 -8.84
N SER A 163 4.63 -15.90 -8.87
CA SER A 163 3.92 -15.46 -7.67
C SER A 163 2.99 -16.55 -7.12
N GLU A 164 2.59 -16.44 -5.86
CA GLU A 164 1.64 -17.36 -5.23
C GLU A 164 0.28 -17.40 -5.94
N LYS A 165 -0.14 -16.29 -6.56
CA LYS A 165 -1.42 -16.13 -7.25
C LYS A 165 -1.21 -15.50 -8.62
N PRO A 166 -0.83 -16.30 -9.64
CA PRO A 166 -0.71 -15.82 -11.01
C PRO A 166 -2.05 -15.25 -11.53
N GLY A 167 -1.97 -14.12 -12.19
CA GLY A 167 -3.13 -13.42 -12.74
C GLY A 167 -3.81 -12.42 -11.80
N GLU A 168 -3.57 -12.50 -10.48
CA GLU A 168 -4.10 -11.57 -9.49
C GLU A 168 -3.09 -10.45 -9.17
N GLN A 169 -3.58 -9.32 -8.68
CA GLN A 169 -2.77 -8.18 -8.20
C GLN A 169 -1.73 -7.69 -9.23
N ARG A 170 -2.10 -7.62 -10.50
CA ARG A 170 -1.16 -7.34 -11.60
C ARG A 170 -0.53 -5.96 -11.48
N MET A 171 -1.32 -4.92 -11.19
CA MET A 171 -0.76 -3.58 -10.99
C MET A 171 0.13 -3.54 -9.76
N GLU A 172 -0.27 -4.15 -8.65
CA GLU A 172 0.55 -4.21 -7.44
C GLU A 172 1.93 -4.83 -7.71
N LYS A 173 1.98 -5.92 -8.49
CA LYS A 173 3.25 -6.57 -8.89
C LYS A 173 4.15 -5.69 -9.74
N MET A 174 3.59 -4.68 -10.41
CA MET A 174 4.34 -3.74 -11.25
C MET A 174 4.80 -2.50 -10.49
N VAL A 175 4.14 -2.14 -9.37
CA VAL A 175 4.35 -0.82 -8.75
C VAL A 175 4.72 -0.87 -7.27
N SER A 176 4.42 -1.94 -6.54
CA SER A 176 4.62 -1.94 -5.09
C SER A 176 6.03 -2.29 -4.66
N GLY A 177 6.44 -1.78 -3.50
CA GLY A 177 7.80 -1.94 -2.97
C GLY A 177 8.23 -3.40 -2.80
N LYS A 178 7.29 -4.32 -2.56
CA LYS A 178 7.55 -5.76 -2.49
C LYS A 178 8.19 -6.30 -3.78
N TYR A 179 7.79 -5.77 -4.94
CA TYR A 179 8.17 -6.35 -6.23
C TYR A 179 9.23 -5.55 -7.00
N LEU A 180 9.51 -4.28 -6.63
CA LEU A 180 10.47 -3.46 -7.37
C LEU A 180 11.87 -4.06 -7.36
N GLY A 181 12.29 -4.63 -6.21
CA GLY A 181 13.58 -5.32 -6.12
C GLY A 181 13.67 -6.53 -7.05
N VAL A 182 12.58 -7.30 -7.16
CA VAL A 182 12.51 -8.47 -8.05
C VAL A 182 12.52 -8.04 -9.51
N LEU A 183 11.77 -6.98 -9.88
CA LEU A 183 11.80 -6.39 -11.23
C LEU A 183 13.21 -5.93 -11.61
N PHE A 184 13.87 -5.23 -10.70
CA PHE A 184 15.25 -4.80 -10.88
C PHE A 184 16.18 -6.00 -11.07
N TYR A 185 16.10 -7.01 -10.22
CA TYR A 185 16.93 -8.21 -10.30
C TYR A 185 16.80 -8.92 -11.65
N LEU A 186 15.56 -9.16 -12.11
CA LEU A 186 15.33 -9.80 -13.41
C LEU A 186 15.89 -8.97 -14.56
N ALA A 187 15.73 -7.65 -14.49
CA ALA A 187 16.23 -6.75 -15.54
C ALA A 187 17.76 -6.69 -15.58
N ILE A 188 18.46 -6.70 -14.43
CA ILE A 188 19.92 -6.73 -14.43
C ILE A 188 20.48 -8.10 -14.86
N CYS A 189 19.81 -9.21 -14.52
CA CYS A 189 20.22 -10.52 -15.01
C CYS A 189 20.18 -10.59 -16.53
N ASP A 190 19.14 -10.08 -17.16
CA ASP A 190 19.02 -10.02 -18.61
C ASP A 190 20.07 -9.07 -19.22
N ALA A 191 20.20 -7.85 -18.69
CA ALA A 191 21.11 -6.84 -19.21
C ALA A 191 22.60 -7.22 -19.10
N LEU A 192 22.96 -8.00 -18.10
CA LEU A 192 24.34 -8.44 -17.83
C LEU A 192 24.58 -9.91 -18.22
N GLU A 193 23.61 -10.54 -18.89
CA GLU A 193 23.67 -11.95 -19.31
C GLU A 193 24.02 -12.92 -18.15
N LEU A 194 23.39 -12.70 -16.97
CA LEU A 194 23.63 -13.48 -15.78
C LEU A 194 22.64 -14.64 -15.64
N GLU A 195 23.11 -15.73 -15.05
CA GLU A 195 22.20 -16.80 -14.63
C GLU A 195 21.32 -16.33 -13.46
N ASP A 196 20.03 -16.69 -13.51
CA ASP A 196 19.08 -16.44 -12.42
C ASP A 196 19.39 -17.35 -11.22
N LYS A 197 19.93 -16.77 -10.17
CA LYS A 197 20.29 -17.42 -8.90
C LYS A 197 19.29 -17.11 -7.77
N ALA A 198 18.16 -16.50 -8.11
CA ALA A 198 17.14 -16.07 -7.17
C ALA A 198 17.67 -15.19 -6.02
N VAL A 199 18.52 -14.21 -6.35
CA VAL A 199 19.03 -13.25 -5.36
C VAL A 199 17.94 -12.23 -5.02
N GLU A 200 17.74 -12.01 -3.74
CA GLU A 200 16.73 -11.06 -3.27
C GLU A 200 17.29 -9.64 -3.22
N PHE A 201 16.62 -8.75 -3.94
CA PHE A 201 16.75 -7.29 -3.82
C PHE A 201 15.44 -6.72 -3.29
N ASP A 202 15.53 -5.67 -2.48
CA ASP A 202 14.37 -4.98 -1.92
C ASP A 202 14.38 -3.47 -2.18
N GLY A 203 13.42 -2.75 -1.62
CA GLY A 203 13.33 -1.30 -1.77
C GLY A 203 14.48 -0.54 -1.10
N ALA A 204 15.10 -1.10 -0.06
CA ALA A 204 16.25 -0.48 0.58
C ALA A 204 17.49 -0.56 -0.32
N ASP A 205 17.70 -1.69 -0.98
CA ASP A 205 18.77 -1.86 -1.98
C ASP A 205 18.63 -0.85 -3.12
N LEU A 206 17.42 -0.71 -3.66
CA LEU A 206 17.15 0.28 -4.71
C LEU A 206 17.42 1.71 -4.22
N SER A 207 17.03 2.02 -2.99
CA SER A 207 17.32 3.33 -2.39
C SER A 207 18.82 3.59 -2.26
N VAL A 208 19.62 2.58 -1.91
CA VAL A 208 21.10 2.69 -1.88
C VAL A 208 21.64 2.98 -3.29
N ILE A 209 21.19 2.22 -4.31
CA ILE A 209 21.62 2.39 -5.70
C ILE A 209 21.29 3.81 -6.20
N LEU A 210 20.05 4.27 -5.98
CA LEU A 210 19.56 5.55 -6.47
C LEU A 210 20.21 6.74 -5.75
N SER A 211 20.54 6.58 -4.47
CA SER A 211 21.18 7.62 -3.66
C SER A 211 22.68 7.77 -3.91
N ASP A 212 23.31 6.83 -4.62
CA ASP A 212 24.74 6.89 -4.89
C ASP A 212 25.08 8.03 -5.86
N GLN A 213 25.72 9.08 -5.35
CA GLN A 213 26.19 10.24 -6.09
C GLN A 213 27.72 10.23 -6.26
N SER A 214 28.40 9.16 -5.87
CA SER A 214 29.84 9.05 -5.98
C SER A 214 30.26 8.91 -7.45
N GLN A 215 31.40 9.51 -7.81
CA GLN A 215 31.87 9.56 -9.21
C GLN A 215 31.99 8.19 -9.87
N ASN A 216 32.34 7.14 -9.10
CA ASN A 216 32.52 5.76 -9.58
C ASN A 216 31.48 4.79 -9.06
N LEU A 217 30.34 5.26 -8.59
CA LEU A 217 29.21 4.47 -8.08
C LEU A 217 29.63 3.39 -7.08
N LYS A 218 30.36 3.81 -6.05
CA LYS A 218 30.95 2.89 -5.05
C LYS A 218 29.92 2.06 -4.31
N ALA A 219 28.81 2.67 -3.92
CA ALA A 219 27.75 1.97 -3.19
C ALA A 219 27.04 0.95 -4.09
N VAL A 220 26.81 1.29 -5.36
CA VAL A 220 26.26 0.37 -6.36
C VAL A 220 27.19 -0.83 -6.51
N ARG A 221 28.47 -0.60 -6.76
CA ARG A 221 29.48 -1.65 -6.96
C ARG A 221 29.63 -2.55 -5.73
N GLN A 222 29.65 -1.96 -4.55
CA GLN A 222 29.73 -2.71 -3.30
C GLN A 222 28.48 -3.59 -3.10
N LEU A 223 27.28 -3.05 -3.31
CA LEU A 223 26.03 -3.79 -3.20
C LEU A 223 25.99 -5.00 -4.13
N MET A 224 26.42 -4.82 -5.38
CA MET A 224 26.46 -5.90 -6.37
C MET A 224 27.51 -6.98 -5.99
N GLN A 225 28.66 -6.57 -5.46
CA GLN A 225 29.64 -7.49 -4.94
C GLN A 225 29.11 -8.29 -3.75
N ASP A 226 28.44 -7.62 -2.80
CA ASP A 226 27.93 -8.26 -1.57
C ASP A 226 26.78 -9.24 -1.85
N LYS A 227 25.85 -8.85 -2.76
CA LYS A 227 24.66 -9.65 -3.05
C LYS A 227 24.85 -10.69 -4.14
N MET A 228 25.60 -10.37 -5.18
CA MET A 228 25.74 -11.22 -6.37
C MET A 228 27.14 -11.79 -6.58
N THR A 229 28.11 -11.35 -5.77
CA THR A 229 29.53 -11.72 -5.92
C THR A 229 30.07 -11.32 -7.31
N ILE A 230 29.62 -10.15 -7.80
CA ILE A 230 30.01 -9.62 -9.11
C ILE A 230 30.81 -8.33 -8.89
N GLU A 231 32.03 -8.28 -9.44
CA GLU A 231 32.82 -7.07 -9.52
C GLU A 231 32.44 -6.30 -10.79
N LEU A 232 31.79 -5.13 -10.62
CA LEU A 232 31.34 -4.31 -11.72
C LEU A 232 32.44 -3.33 -12.17
N GLU A 233 32.66 -3.23 -13.46
CA GLU A 233 33.34 -2.08 -14.08
C GLU A 233 32.46 -0.83 -13.95
N GLU A 234 33.07 0.35 -14.03
CA GLU A 234 32.36 1.63 -13.86
C GLU A 234 31.19 1.80 -14.84
N GLU A 235 31.39 1.44 -16.11
CA GLU A 235 30.36 1.49 -17.14
C GLU A 235 29.16 0.57 -16.79
N MET A 236 29.42 -0.64 -16.32
CA MET A 236 28.37 -1.57 -15.88
C MET A 236 27.61 -1.05 -14.65
N ALA A 237 28.30 -0.38 -13.72
CA ALA A 237 27.64 0.23 -12.57
C ALA A 237 26.66 1.35 -12.98
N VAL A 238 26.98 2.13 -14.02
CA VAL A 238 26.07 3.12 -14.62
C VAL A 238 24.83 2.43 -15.20
N TRP A 239 24.98 1.32 -15.90
CA TRP A 239 23.83 0.55 -16.43
C TRP A 239 22.95 0.01 -15.30
N VAL A 240 23.55 -0.57 -14.25
CA VAL A 240 22.81 -1.07 -13.08
C VAL A 240 21.97 0.04 -12.43
N LYS A 241 22.56 1.23 -12.26
CA LYS A 241 21.85 2.38 -11.72
C LYS A 241 20.71 2.84 -12.63
N ALA A 242 20.95 2.93 -13.93
CA ALA A 242 19.93 3.33 -14.92
C ALA A 242 18.74 2.34 -14.98
N ILE A 243 18.98 1.05 -14.78
CA ILE A 243 17.91 0.05 -14.67
C ILE A 243 17.11 0.27 -13.41
N ALA A 244 17.75 0.51 -12.24
CA ALA A 244 17.05 0.82 -11.00
C ALA A 244 16.19 2.09 -11.13
N GLU A 245 16.73 3.15 -11.73
CA GLU A 245 15.98 4.38 -12.05
C GLU A 245 14.76 4.08 -12.92
N SER A 246 14.92 3.29 -13.97
CA SER A 246 13.83 2.94 -14.89
C SER A 246 12.70 2.17 -14.20
N VAL A 247 13.02 1.23 -13.30
CA VAL A 247 12.05 0.46 -12.55
C VAL A 247 11.26 1.36 -11.59
N VAL A 248 11.94 2.23 -10.85
CA VAL A 248 11.32 3.13 -9.87
C VAL A 248 10.49 4.21 -10.55
N ILE A 249 11.01 4.85 -11.60
CA ILE A 249 10.30 5.87 -12.39
C ILE A 249 9.04 5.26 -13.02
N ARG A 250 9.13 4.06 -13.59
CA ARG A 250 7.97 3.37 -14.17
C ARG A 250 6.87 3.14 -13.13
N SER A 251 7.22 2.65 -11.94
CA SER A 251 6.28 2.45 -10.85
C SER A 251 5.58 3.76 -10.48
N ALA A 252 6.35 4.82 -10.23
CA ALA A 252 5.84 6.13 -9.86
C ALA A 252 4.87 6.69 -10.92
N ARG A 253 5.22 6.54 -12.21
CA ARG A 253 4.38 7.00 -13.34
C ARG A 253 3.07 6.23 -13.44
N LEU A 254 3.07 4.91 -13.26
CA LEU A 254 1.85 4.09 -13.27
C LEU A 254 0.91 4.47 -12.13
N VAL A 255 1.44 4.67 -10.93
CA VAL A 255 0.66 5.11 -9.77
C VAL A 255 0.09 6.52 -10.00
N ALA A 256 0.88 7.47 -10.47
CA ALA A 256 0.41 8.82 -10.81
C ALA A 256 -0.70 8.80 -11.87
N THR A 257 -0.57 7.94 -12.88
CA THR A 257 -1.60 7.76 -13.92
C THR A 257 -2.92 7.29 -13.32
N SER A 258 -2.89 6.39 -12.34
CA SER A 258 -4.11 5.95 -11.66
C SER A 258 -4.81 7.08 -10.90
N TYR A 259 -4.06 7.99 -10.29
CA TYR A 259 -4.64 9.15 -9.61
C TYR A 259 -5.30 10.13 -10.59
N ILE A 260 -4.63 10.42 -11.71
CA ILE A 260 -5.21 11.29 -12.74
C ILE A 260 -6.48 10.66 -13.34
N ALA A 261 -6.52 9.35 -13.54
CA ALA A 261 -7.73 8.66 -14.00
C ALA A 261 -8.91 8.82 -13.01
N ILE A 262 -8.63 8.75 -11.70
CA ILE A 262 -9.64 8.99 -10.67
C ILE A 262 -10.09 10.47 -10.68
N ILE A 263 -9.18 11.41 -10.80
CA ILE A 263 -9.49 12.85 -10.86
C ILE A 263 -10.38 13.15 -12.08
N TRP A 264 -10.05 12.61 -13.24
CA TRP A 264 -10.92 12.73 -14.42
C TRP A 264 -12.30 12.13 -14.20
N HIS A 265 -12.40 11.03 -13.44
CA HIS A 265 -13.70 10.45 -13.09
C HIS A 265 -14.48 11.37 -12.14
N ILE A 266 -13.83 11.99 -11.15
CA ILE A 266 -14.47 12.89 -10.18
C ILE A 266 -14.95 14.18 -10.86
N ASP A 267 -14.10 14.79 -11.67
CA ASP A 267 -14.39 16.10 -12.31
C ASP A 267 -15.18 15.97 -13.62
N GLY A 268 -15.19 14.78 -14.25
CA GLY A 268 -15.87 14.55 -15.54
C GLY A 268 -15.17 15.29 -16.68
N ASP A 269 -15.98 15.89 -17.58
CA ASP A 269 -15.50 16.65 -18.74
C ASP A 269 -15.17 18.13 -18.40
N GLU A 270 -15.24 18.51 -17.13
CA GLU A 270 -14.95 19.86 -16.66
C GLU A 270 -13.44 20.08 -16.45
N ALA A 271 -13.05 21.34 -16.19
CA ALA A 271 -11.68 21.65 -15.84
C ALA A 271 -11.30 21.01 -14.49
N ILE A 272 -10.08 20.47 -14.41
CA ILE A 272 -9.55 19.87 -13.18
C ILE A 272 -9.59 20.87 -12.03
N ASN A 273 -10.19 20.46 -10.93
CA ASN A 273 -10.27 21.21 -9.67
C ASN A 273 -9.04 20.96 -8.79
N GLU A 274 -9.02 21.60 -7.62
CA GLU A 274 -8.03 21.33 -6.58
C GLU A 274 -8.31 19.97 -5.93
N HIS A 275 -7.31 19.09 -5.91
CA HIS A 275 -7.37 17.76 -5.29
C HIS A 275 -6.17 17.52 -4.39
N THR A 276 -6.40 16.83 -3.27
CA THR A 276 -5.32 16.30 -2.45
C THR A 276 -5.36 14.78 -2.48
N VAL A 277 -4.23 14.18 -2.81
CA VAL A 277 -3.98 12.74 -2.72
C VAL A 277 -3.16 12.49 -1.45
N ALA A 278 -3.80 11.89 -0.45
CA ALA A 278 -3.12 11.47 0.77
C ALA A 278 -2.48 10.10 0.57
N ILE A 279 -1.18 10.01 0.78
CA ILE A 279 -0.39 8.82 0.50
C ILE A 279 0.30 8.35 1.77
N ASP A 280 0.09 7.11 2.17
CA ASP A 280 0.84 6.43 3.22
C ASP A 280 1.73 5.35 2.61
N GLY A 281 2.94 5.21 3.13
CA GLY A 281 3.86 4.14 2.76
C GLY A 281 5.28 4.59 2.46
N SER A 282 6.20 3.69 2.80
CA SER A 282 7.65 3.93 2.73
C SER A 282 8.18 4.15 1.31
N LEU A 283 7.50 3.64 0.30
CA LEU A 283 7.90 3.83 -1.10
C LEU A 283 7.76 5.32 -1.49
N PHE A 284 6.62 5.92 -1.19
CA PHE A 284 6.41 7.36 -1.44
C PHE A 284 7.27 8.25 -0.53
N GLU A 285 7.43 7.86 0.74
CA GLU A 285 8.16 8.65 1.74
C GLU A 285 9.67 8.67 1.49
N LYS A 286 10.27 7.51 1.11
CA LYS A 286 11.72 7.30 1.21
C LYS A 286 12.42 6.99 -0.11
N MET A 287 11.69 6.53 -1.13
CA MET A 287 12.31 6.11 -2.39
C MET A 287 12.76 7.35 -3.18
N PRO A 288 14.08 7.48 -3.47
CA PRO A 288 14.57 8.56 -4.31
C PRO A 288 13.88 8.58 -5.67
N LEU A 289 13.67 9.76 -6.23
CA LEU A 289 13.04 10.01 -7.53
C LEU A 289 11.54 9.70 -7.59
N TYR A 290 10.94 9.05 -6.58
CA TYR A 290 9.57 8.55 -6.68
C TYR A 290 8.55 9.68 -6.78
N LYS A 291 8.57 10.63 -5.83
CA LYS A 291 7.65 11.77 -5.79
C LYS A 291 7.82 12.69 -7.00
N GLU A 292 9.07 13.00 -7.35
CA GLU A 292 9.39 13.82 -8.50
C GLU A 292 8.90 13.20 -9.81
N SER A 293 9.06 11.88 -9.96
CA SER A 293 8.58 11.14 -11.12
C SER A 293 7.07 11.10 -11.22
N MET A 294 6.36 11.03 -10.09
CA MET A 294 4.90 11.16 -10.05
C MET A 294 4.46 12.54 -10.52
N GLN A 295 5.07 13.60 -9.99
CA GLN A 295 4.75 14.98 -10.36
C GLN A 295 5.02 15.26 -11.84
N GLN A 296 6.15 14.76 -12.35
CA GLN A 296 6.50 14.88 -13.76
C GLN A 296 5.48 14.14 -14.65
N ALA A 297 5.07 12.93 -14.28
CA ALA A 297 4.06 12.18 -15.02
C ALA A 297 2.71 12.89 -15.05
N MET A 298 2.28 13.49 -13.93
CA MET A 298 1.06 14.29 -13.86
C MET A 298 1.15 15.49 -14.79
N TYR A 299 2.27 16.22 -14.77
CA TYR A 299 2.48 17.37 -15.66
C TYR A 299 2.43 16.96 -17.14
N GLU A 300 3.02 15.84 -17.51
CA GLU A 300 2.96 15.31 -18.89
C GLU A 300 1.53 14.95 -19.34
N MET A 301 0.66 14.53 -18.42
CA MET A 301 -0.72 14.13 -18.72
C MET A 301 -1.70 15.30 -18.76
N ILE A 302 -1.58 16.25 -17.84
CA ILE A 302 -2.59 17.31 -17.63
C ILE A 302 -2.00 18.74 -17.65
N GLY A 303 -0.72 18.90 -18.00
CA GLY A 303 -0.07 20.20 -18.15
C GLY A 303 -0.06 21.02 -16.86
N GLU A 304 -0.37 22.30 -16.94
CA GLU A 304 -0.39 23.24 -15.81
C GLU A 304 -1.41 22.84 -14.73
N ASP A 305 -2.45 22.09 -15.06
CA ASP A 305 -3.43 21.62 -14.09
C ASP A 305 -2.83 20.63 -13.08
N ALA A 306 -1.66 20.06 -13.34
CA ALA A 306 -0.92 19.27 -12.37
C ALA A 306 -0.60 20.02 -11.07
N GLN A 307 -0.52 21.37 -11.11
CA GLN A 307 -0.31 22.20 -9.94
C GLN A 307 -1.50 22.18 -8.96
N LYS A 308 -2.69 21.78 -9.44
CA LYS A 308 -3.90 21.63 -8.63
C LYS A 308 -3.97 20.28 -7.92
N VAL A 309 -3.06 19.33 -8.22
CA VAL A 309 -3.03 18.00 -7.62
C VAL A 309 -1.90 17.94 -6.59
N HIS A 310 -2.28 17.89 -5.32
CA HIS A 310 -1.34 17.94 -4.19
C HIS A 310 -1.06 16.53 -3.66
N LEU A 311 0.17 16.03 -3.85
CA LEU A 311 0.63 14.77 -3.24
C LEU A 311 1.09 15.03 -1.81
N MET A 312 0.41 14.43 -0.84
CA MET A 312 0.66 14.64 0.58
C MET A 312 0.98 13.31 1.29
N LEU A 313 2.10 13.27 2.01
CA LEU A 313 2.41 12.16 2.91
C LEU A 313 1.49 12.21 4.13
N GLU A 314 0.81 11.11 4.41
CA GLU A 314 -0.03 10.93 5.61
C GLU A 314 0.54 9.81 6.48
N ASN A 315 1.34 10.17 7.45
CA ASN A 315 1.92 9.23 8.42
C ASN A 315 0.89 8.84 9.46
N SER A 316 0.80 7.54 9.77
CA SER A 316 -0.13 6.99 10.76
C SER A 316 -1.61 7.11 10.38
N GLY A 317 -1.90 7.27 9.08
CA GLY A 317 -3.27 7.39 8.56
C GLY A 317 -4.17 6.25 8.98
N SER A 318 -3.67 5.02 8.98
CA SER A 318 -4.43 3.81 9.33
C SER A 318 -5.07 3.88 10.73
N GLY A 319 -4.29 4.19 11.78
CA GLY A 319 -4.81 4.24 13.14
C GLY A 319 -5.73 5.45 13.40
N VAL A 320 -5.33 6.63 12.91
CA VAL A 320 -6.11 7.87 13.07
C VAL A 320 -7.42 7.79 12.29
N GLY A 321 -7.39 7.30 11.06
CA GLY A 321 -8.59 7.13 10.25
C GLY A 321 -9.59 6.14 10.85
N ALA A 322 -9.10 5.02 11.43
CA ALA A 322 -9.96 4.08 12.14
C ALA A 322 -10.62 4.70 13.39
N ALA A 323 -9.87 5.52 14.13
CA ALA A 323 -10.43 6.24 15.27
C ALA A 323 -11.50 7.26 14.84
N ILE A 324 -11.29 7.98 13.75
CA ILE A 324 -12.28 8.89 13.16
C ILE A 324 -13.52 8.10 12.75
N ALA A 325 -13.35 6.97 12.04
CA ALA A 325 -14.45 6.12 11.62
C ALA A 325 -15.30 5.60 12.80
N ALA A 326 -14.69 5.38 13.96
CA ALA A 326 -15.41 4.97 15.16
C ALA A 326 -16.15 6.12 15.86
N ALA A 327 -15.82 7.39 15.54
CA ALA A 327 -16.38 8.57 16.19
C ALA A 327 -17.54 9.21 15.39
N ILE A 328 -17.76 8.80 14.15
CA ILE A 328 -18.83 9.30 13.26
C ILE A 328 -19.98 8.29 13.17
#